data_153c6b78e9d28c1a83554076847be22a
#
_entry.id   153c6b78e9d28c1a83554076847be22a
#
_cell.length_a   1.000
_cell.length_b   1.000
_cell.length_c   1.000
_cell.angle_alpha   90.00
_cell.angle_beta   90.00
_cell.angle_gamma   90.00
#
_symmetry.space_group_name_H-M   'P 1'
#
loop_
_entity.id
_entity.type
_entity.pdbx_description
1 polymer ?
#
loop_
_entity_poly.entity_id
_entity_poly.type
_entity_poly.pdbx_seq_one_letter_code
_entity_poly.pdbx_strand_id
1 'polypeptide(L)'
;MAAKFDLNDDGVVVIVGSGAGGGTLGNELAQKGVKVVVLEAGPRVETEEFVNNEWESFSQISWLDKRTTSGSWRVAKDFAGLPAWIVKAVGGSTIHWAGASLRFQEHEFKTRTHYGDLSGANLLDWPITLQELEPYYAKAESKMGVTGTNGIPRLPGNNNYKVLAAGAKAMGYKEFHSGNMAINSRERDNRGSCQQIGFCFQ
;
A
#
# COMPACT_ATOMS: atom_id res chain seq x y z
N MET A 1 -6.78 -20.15 22.35
CA MET A 1 -7.53 -19.39 23.37
C MET A 1 -7.52 -17.93 22.93
N ALA A 2 -8.68 -17.27 22.86
CA ALA A 2 -8.73 -15.84 22.60
C ALA A 2 -8.08 -15.11 23.79
N ALA A 3 -7.15 -14.18 23.51
CA ALA A 3 -6.57 -13.34 24.56
C ALA A 3 -7.71 -12.49 25.18
N LYS A 4 -7.80 -12.51 26.50
CA LYS A 4 -8.71 -11.64 27.23
C LYS A 4 -7.93 -10.42 27.69
N PHE A 5 -8.44 -9.25 27.36
CA PHE A 5 -7.90 -7.96 27.81
C PHE A 5 -8.84 -7.39 28.87
N ASP A 6 -8.27 -6.79 29.90
CA ASP A 6 -9.05 -5.99 30.86
C ASP A 6 -9.38 -4.64 30.20
N LEU A 7 -10.65 -4.28 30.18
CA LEU A 7 -11.13 -3.01 29.61
C LEU A 7 -10.62 -1.78 30.39
N ASN A 8 -10.13 -1.97 31.61
CA ASN A 8 -9.56 -0.92 32.45
C ASN A 8 -8.02 -0.91 32.42
N ASP A 9 -7.36 -1.76 31.59
CA ASP A 9 -5.91 -1.76 31.43
C ASP A 9 -5.51 -0.60 30.52
N ASP A 10 -5.08 0.51 31.10
CA ASP A 10 -4.58 1.69 30.39
C ASP A 10 -3.21 1.49 29.72
N GLY A 11 -2.54 0.37 29.98
CA GLY A 11 -1.32 -0.05 29.30
C GLY A 11 -1.54 -0.75 27.96
N VAL A 12 -2.78 -0.88 27.49
CA VAL A 12 -3.12 -1.51 26.22
C VAL A 12 -3.41 -0.47 25.15
N VAL A 13 -2.70 -0.55 24.02
CA VAL A 13 -3.00 0.26 22.83
C VAL A 13 -3.98 -0.48 21.93
N VAL A 14 -5.13 0.16 21.67
CA VAL A 14 -6.14 -0.37 20.73
C VAL A 14 -5.99 0.29 19.37
N ILE A 15 -5.83 -0.52 18.33
CA ILE A 15 -5.72 -0.09 16.93
C ILE A 15 -6.98 -0.54 16.20
N VAL A 16 -7.63 0.37 15.48
CA VAL A 16 -8.81 0.06 14.67
C VAL A 16 -8.38 -0.10 13.21
N GLY A 17 -8.54 -1.29 12.68
CA GLY A 17 -8.14 -1.70 11.34
C GLY A 17 -6.71 -2.23 11.26
N SER A 18 -6.53 -3.36 10.57
CA SER A 18 -5.23 -4.04 10.37
C SER A 18 -4.60 -3.77 9.00
N GLY A 19 -5.06 -2.78 8.27
CA GLY A 19 -4.47 -2.38 6.99
C GLY A 19 -3.03 -1.89 7.13
N ALA A 20 -2.47 -1.29 6.08
CA ALA A 20 -1.06 -0.87 6.03
C ALA A 20 -0.61 -0.05 7.25
N GLY A 21 -1.40 0.94 7.67
CA GLY A 21 -1.08 1.78 8.83
C GLY A 21 -1.18 1.04 10.15
N GLY A 22 -2.36 0.43 10.41
CA GLY A 22 -2.61 -0.25 11.69
C GLY A 22 -1.73 -1.48 11.89
N GLY A 23 -1.51 -2.27 10.85
CA GLY A 23 -0.61 -3.43 10.89
C GLY A 23 0.84 -3.03 11.16
N THR A 24 1.32 -1.97 10.52
CA THR A 24 2.68 -1.44 10.76
C THR A 24 2.82 -0.90 12.17
N LEU A 25 1.87 -0.08 12.63
CA LEU A 25 1.90 0.46 14.00
C LEU A 25 1.86 -0.65 15.05
N GLY A 26 0.95 -1.62 14.88
CA GLY A 26 0.83 -2.77 15.79
C GLY A 26 2.11 -3.57 15.89
N ASN A 27 2.75 -3.85 14.75
CA ASN A 27 4.02 -4.55 14.71
C ASN A 27 5.16 -3.76 15.41
N GLU A 28 5.27 -2.47 15.14
CA GLU A 28 6.33 -1.64 15.75
C GLU A 28 6.15 -1.48 17.26
N LEU A 29 4.91 -1.36 17.74
CA LEU A 29 4.62 -1.27 19.16
C LEU A 29 4.84 -2.61 19.87
N ALA A 30 4.38 -3.71 19.29
CA ALA A 30 4.56 -5.06 19.87
C ALA A 30 6.04 -5.44 19.99
N GLN A 31 6.86 -5.10 19.01
CA GLN A 31 8.31 -5.31 19.09
C GLN A 31 8.99 -4.52 20.21
N LYS A 32 8.37 -3.45 20.67
CA LYS A 32 8.83 -2.64 21.83
C LYS A 32 8.23 -3.12 23.16
N GLY A 33 7.51 -4.23 23.15
CA GLY A 33 6.88 -4.79 24.36
C GLY A 33 5.57 -4.13 24.77
N VAL A 34 4.99 -3.25 23.95
CA VAL A 34 3.70 -2.64 24.24
C VAL A 34 2.59 -3.66 23.97
N LYS A 35 1.64 -3.77 24.88
CA LYS A 35 0.43 -4.59 24.68
C LYS A 35 -0.45 -3.94 23.62
N VAL A 36 -0.75 -4.67 22.55
CA VAL A 36 -1.54 -4.14 21.42
C VAL A 36 -2.73 -5.05 21.14
N VAL A 37 -3.89 -4.45 20.94
CA VAL A 37 -5.09 -5.08 20.41
C VAL A 37 -5.43 -4.44 19.07
N VAL A 38 -5.54 -5.24 18.03
CA VAL A 38 -5.99 -4.76 16.71
C VAL A 38 -7.41 -5.26 16.46
N LEU A 39 -8.33 -4.34 16.26
CA LEU A 39 -9.72 -4.63 15.89
C LEU A 39 -9.86 -4.58 14.38
N GLU A 40 -10.23 -5.70 13.77
CA GLU A 40 -10.42 -5.81 12.32
C GLU A 40 -11.86 -6.24 12.02
N ALA A 41 -12.46 -5.61 11.01
CA ALA A 41 -13.85 -5.87 10.63
C ALA A 41 -14.00 -7.02 9.63
N GLY A 42 -12.91 -7.39 8.95
CA GLY A 42 -12.90 -8.42 7.93
C GLY A 42 -12.34 -9.76 8.41
N PRO A 43 -12.58 -10.86 7.67
CA PRO A 43 -12.00 -12.16 7.95
C PRO A 43 -10.50 -12.19 7.65
N ARG A 44 -9.82 -13.20 8.16
CA ARG A 44 -8.52 -13.60 7.66
C ARG A 44 -8.70 -14.35 6.35
N VAL A 45 -7.93 -13.99 5.36
CA VAL A 45 -7.85 -14.69 4.07
C VAL A 45 -6.58 -15.56 4.11
N GLU A 46 -6.72 -16.85 3.89
CA GLU A 46 -5.59 -17.79 3.88
C GLU A 46 -4.92 -17.79 2.50
N THR A 47 -3.66 -18.21 2.45
CA THR A 47 -2.86 -18.17 1.21
C THR A 47 -3.48 -18.95 0.06
N GLU A 48 -4.17 -20.04 0.38
CA GLU A 48 -4.83 -20.92 -0.60
C GLU A 48 -6.09 -20.32 -1.22
N GLU A 49 -6.63 -19.28 -0.59
CA GLU A 49 -7.82 -18.54 -1.08
C GLU A 49 -7.45 -17.50 -2.15
N PHE A 50 -6.15 -17.16 -2.28
CA PHE A 50 -5.69 -16.28 -3.34
C PHE A 50 -5.57 -17.06 -4.66
N VAL A 51 -6.20 -16.54 -5.69
CA VAL A 51 -6.27 -17.18 -7.00
C VAL A 51 -5.44 -16.43 -8.03
N ASN A 52 -4.62 -17.12 -8.80
CA ASN A 52 -3.84 -16.53 -9.89
C ASN A 52 -4.69 -16.40 -11.17
N ASN A 53 -5.87 -15.83 -11.04
CA ASN A 53 -6.82 -15.59 -12.10
C ASN A 53 -7.47 -14.22 -11.92
N GLU A 54 -7.25 -13.34 -12.88
CA GLU A 54 -7.73 -11.96 -12.84
C GLU A 54 -9.26 -11.86 -12.66
N TRP A 55 -10.03 -12.71 -13.32
CA TRP A 55 -11.49 -12.71 -13.23
C TRP A 55 -12.00 -13.16 -11.86
N GLU A 56 -11.38 -14.16 -11.29
CA GLU A 56 -11.74 -14.66 -9.94
C GLU A 56 -11.27 -13.68 -8.87
N SER A 57 -10.05 -13.13 -8.99
CA SER A 57 -9.53 -12.20 -8.00
C SER A 57 -10.35 -10.92 -7.92
N PHE A 58 -10.90 -10.43 -9.02
CA PHE A 58 -11.84 -9.29 -9.00
C PHE A 58 -13.12 -9.56 -8.21
N SER A 59 -13.55 -10.81 -8.08
CA SER A 59 -14.71 -11.17 -7.25
C SER A 59 -14.46 -11.01 -5.75
N GLN A 60 -13.20 -11.05 -5.32
CA GLN A 60 -12.80 -10.92 -3.92
C GLN A 60 -12.64 -9.45 -3.50
N ILE A 61 -12.51 -8.53 -4.46
CA ILE A 61 -12.41 -7.11 -4.20
C ILE A 61 -13.80 -6.54 -3.96
N SER A 62 -13.96 -5.81 -2.87
CA SER A 62 -15.23 -5.15 -2.55
C SER A 62 -15.60 -4.13 -3.62
N TRP A 63 -16.84 -4.18 -4.03
CA TRP A 63 -17.43 -3.19 -4.92
C TRP A 63 -17.96 -1.99 -4.13
N LEU A 64 -18.08 -0.84 -4.76
CA LEU A 64 -18.79 0.31 -4.19
C LEU A 64 -20.28 -0.02 -4.06
N ASP A 65 -20.60 -0.69 -2.97
CA ASP A 65 -21.97 -1.05 -2.63
C ASP A 65 -22.48 -0.09 -1.56
N LYS A 66 -23.73 0.36 -1.68
CA LYS A 66 -24.39 1.22 -0.70
C LYS A 66 -24.42 0.64 0.70
N ARG A 67 -24.30 -0.68 0.83
CA ARG A 67 -24.25 -1.38 2.14
C ARG A 67 -22.88 -1.32 2.79
N THR A 68 -21.81 -1.15 2.01
CA THR A 68 -20.42 -1.13 2.48
C THR A 68 -19.83 0.28 2.56
N THR A 69 -20.45 1.24 1.88
CA THR A 69 -20.10 2.66 1.97
C THR A 69 -21.06 3.38 2.89
N SER A 70 -20.56 3.93 3.99
CA SER A 70 -21.33 4.82 4.84
C SER A 70 -21.45 6.19 4.18
N GLY A 71 -22.68 6.66 3.97
CA GLY A 71 -22.98 7.99 3.45
C GLY A 71 -23.41 8.02 1.98
N SER A 72 -23.76 9.21 1.51
CA SER A 72 -24.26 9.47 0.16
C SER A 72 -23.11 9.75 -0.80
N TRP A 73 -22.27 8.77 -1.04
CA TRP A 73 -21.21 8.91 -2.03
C TRP A 73 -21.82 8.96 -3.42
N ARG A 74 -21.63 10.06 -4.10
CA ARG A 74 -22.16 10.28 -5.45
C ARG A 74 -21.70 9.18 -6.42
N VAL A 75 -20.42 8.78 -6.31
CA VAL A 75 -19.85 7.70 -7.12
C VAL A 75 -20.54 6.36 -6.87
N ALA A 76 -20.80 5.99 -5.63
CA ALA A 76 -21.52 4.74 -5.32
C ALA A 76 -22.98 4.77 -5.74
N LYS A 77 -23.60 5.95 -5.81
CA LYS A 77 -24.97 6.15 -6.27
C LYS A 77 -25.08 6.09 -7.80
N ASP A 78 -24.17 6.77 -8.50
CA ASP A 78 -24.22 6.96 -9.94
C ASP A 78 -23.53 5.80 -10.69
N PHE A 79 -22.59 5.12 -10.05
CA PHE A 79 -21.80 4.02 -10.60
C PHE A 79 -21.80 2.82 -9.66
N ALA A 80 -22.96 2.33 -9.30
CA ALA A 80 -23.11 1.11 -8.51
C ALA A 80 -22.45 -0.08 -9.25
N GLY A 81 -21.52 -0.74 -8.60
CA GLY A 81 -20.77 -1.87 -9.19
C GLY A 81 -19.38 -1.53 -9.72
N LEU A 82 -18.91 -0.28 -9.58
CA LEU A 82 -17.49 0.00 -9.78
C LEU A 82 -16.65 -0.67 -8.68
N PRO A 83 -15.50 -1.29 -9.02
CA PRO A 83 -14.58 -1.80 -8.02
C PRO A 83 -14.05 -0.64 -7.17
N ALA A 84 -14.19 -0.77 -5.87
CA ALA A 84 -13.69 0.24 -4.92
C ALA A 84 -12.23 0.02 -4.55
N TRP A 85 -11.63 -1.11 -4.93
CA TRP A 85 -10.30 -1.53 -4.48
C TRP A 85 -10.16 -1.47 -2.95
N ILE A 86 -11.28 -1.64 -2.26
CA ILE A 86 -11.36 -1.68 -0.80
C ILE A 86 -11.64 -3.11 -0.40
N VAL A 87 -10.73 -3.67 0.39
CA VAL A 87 -10.85 -5.04 0.90
C VAL A 87 -11.11 -5.00 2.39
N LYS A 88 -12.14 -5.70 2.81
CA LYS A 88 -12.49 -5.89 4.22
C LYS A 88 -11.95 -7.23 4.69
N ALA A 89 -10.70 -7.23 5.11
CA ALA A 89 -9.99 -8.43 5.55
C ALA A 89 -8.84 -8.06 6.50
N VAL A 90 -8.29 -9.03 7.20
CA VAL A 90 -7.04 -8.87 7.95
C VAL A 90 -5.93 -8.49 6.99
N GLY A 91 -5.31 -7.32 7.20
CA GLY A 91 -4.36 -6.71 6.28
C GLY A 91 -4.96 -5.64 5.38
N GLY A 92 -6.30 -5.53 5.32
CA GLY A 92 -6.99 -4.55 4.49
C GLY A 92 -6.66 -4.69 3.01
N SER A 93 -6.74 -3.60 2.26
CA SER A 93 -6.45 -3.60 0.81
C SER A 93 -5.01 -3.95 0.45
N THR A 94 -4.09 -3.97 1.42
CA THR A 94 -2.70 -4.38 1.19
C THR A 94 -2.54 -5.85 0.78
N ILE A 95 -3.51 -6.70 1.07
CA ILE A 95 -3.46 -8.11 0.62
C ILE A 95 -3.63 -8.27 -0.89
N HIS A 96 -4.18 -7.26 -1.57
CA HIS A 96 -4.29 -7.19 -3.04
C HIS A 96 -3.40 -6.08 -3.63
N TRP A 97 -2.31 -5.74 -2.97
CA TRP A 97 -1.43 -4.66 -3.41
C TRP A 97 -0.42 -5.16 -4.46
N ALA A 98 -0.37 -4.47 -5.59
CA ALA A 98 0.55 -4.79 -6.69
C ALA A 98 2.03 -4.43 -6.42
N GLY A 99 2.35 -3.97 -5.23
CA GLY A 99 3.73 -3.70 -4.82
C GLY A 99 4.31 -2.35 -5.26
N ALA A 100 3.54 -1.46 -5.89
CA ALA A 100 4.03 -0.13 -6.28
C ALA A 100 4.42 0.68 -5.03
N SER A 101 5.66 1.16 -4.96
CA SER A 101 6.25 1.72 -3.74
C SER A 101 6.97 3.03 -4.04
N LEU A 102 6.23 3.98 -4.58
CA LEU A 102 6.73 5.32 -4.84
C LEU A 102 6.63 6.16 -3.57
N ARG A 103 7.66 6.97 -3.31
CA ARG A 103 7.62 7.96 -2.24
C ARG A 103 6.85 9.20 -2.68
N PHE A 104 6.24 9.89 -1.77
CA PHE A 104 5.73 11.23 -2.03
C PHE A 104 6.88 12.18 -2.38
N GLN A 105 6.58 13.12 -3.25
CA GLN A 105 7.50 14.21 -3.61
C GLN A 105 7.37 15.35 -2.59
N GLU A 106 8.39 16.20 -2.50
CA GLU A 106 8.41 17.31 -1.54
C GLU A 106 7.18 18.24 -1.66
N HIS A 107 6.75 18.52 -2.89
CA HIS A 107 5.60 19.39 -3.14
C HIS A 107 4.27 18.78 -2.66
N GLU A 108 4.18 17.45 -2.52
CA GLU A 108 2.98 16.76 -2.01
C GLU A 108 2.80 16.96 -0.51
N PHE A 109 3.87 17.28 0.22
CA PHE A 109 3.80 17.71 1.63
C PHE A 109 3.46 19.20 1.79
N LYS A 110 3.57 19.97 0.72
CA LYS A 110 3.37 21.41 0.69
C LYS A 110 2.35 21.81 -0.37
N THR A 111 1.24 21.08 -0.44
CA THR A 111 0.23 21.24 -1.49
C THR A 111 -0.37 22.66 -1.50
N ARG A 112 -0.73 23.21 -0.35
CA ARG A 112 -1.25 24.59 -0.28
C ARG A 112 -0.18 25.62 -0.67
N THR A 113 1.03 25.48 -0.14
CA THR A 113 2.14 26.38 -0.49
C THR A 113 2.47 26.31 -1.97
N HIS A 114 2.42 25.12 -2.57
CA HIS A 114 2.79 24.89 -3.97
C HIS A 114 1.71 25.34 -4.96
N TYR A 115 0.45 25.02 -4.70
CA TYR A 115 -0.67 25.28 -5.62
C TYR A 115 -1.48 26.54 -5.27
N GLY A 116 -1.28 27.12 -4.09
CA GLY A 116 -2.07 28.26 -3.61
C GLY A 116 -3.49 27.88 -3.19
N ASP A 117 -4.33 28.89 -3.04
CA ASP A 117 -5.74 28.70 -2.71
C ASP A 117 -6.54 28.40 -3.99
N LEU A 118 -6.99 27.18 -4.13
CA LEU A 118 -7.83 26.77 -5.25
C LEU A 118 -9.31 26.78 -4.85
N SER A 119 -10.13 27.43 -5.66
CA SER A 119 -11.59 27.44 -5.43
C SER A 119 -12.18 26.02 -5.47
N GLY A 120 -12.93 25.68 -4.44
CA GLY A 120 -13.54 24.34 -4.30
C GLY A 120 -12.62 23.25 -3.78
N ALA A 121 -11.36 23.56 -3.48
CA ALA A 121 -10.41 22.64 -2.86
C ALA A 121 -9.98 23.12 -1.48
N ASN A 122 -9.87 22.19 -0.52
CA ASN A 122 -9.35 22.46 0.82
C ASN A 122 -7.93 21.88 0.93
N LEU A 123 -6.97 22.58 0.36
CA LEU A 123 -5.57 22.20 0.41
C LEU A 123 -4.93 22.63 1.74
N LEU A 124 -4.18 21.74 2.34
CA LEU A 124 -3.37 22.01 3.53
C LEU A 124 -1.96 21.47 3.31
N ASP A 125 -0.99 22.14 3.90
CA ASP A 125 0.35 21.58 4.04
C ASP A 125 0.37 20.56 5.17
N TRP A 126 1.10 19.48 4.97
CA TRP A 126 1.34 18.52 6.04
C TRP A 126 2.23 19.14 7.11
N PRO A 127 2.01 18.82 8.41
CA PRO A 127 2.85 19.33 9.51
C PRO A 127 4.22 18.64 9.60
N ILE A 128 4.55 17.80 8.65
CA ILE A 128 5.80 17.05 8.54
C ILE A 128 6.41 17.29 7.15
N THR A 129 7.70 17.03 7.03
CA THR A 129 8.47 17.17 5.78
C THR A 129 8.90 15.82 5.24
N LEU A 130 9.26 15.76 3.95
CA LEU A 130 9.88 14.59 3.35
C LEU A 130 11.17 14.22 4.08
N GLN A 131 11.97 15.19 4.49
CA GLN A 131 13.24 14.97 5.19
C GLN A 131 13.03 14.29 6.56
N GLU A 132 12.00 14.67 7.30
CA GLU A 132 11.65 14.03 8.58
C GLU A 132 11.18 12.59 8.37
N LEU A 133 10.56 12.27 7.23
CA LEU A 133 10.09 10.92 6.90
C LEU A 133 11.16 10.04 6.25
N GLU A 134 12.26 10.61 5.76
CA GLU A 134 13.33 9.87 5.06
C GLU A 134 13.78 8.59 5.79
N PRO A 135 14.13 8.61 7.10
CA PRO A 135 14.55 7.40 7.79
C PRO A 135 13.47 6.32 7.90
N TYR A 136 12.20 6.73 7.93
CA TYR A 136 11.07 5.81 7.98
C TYR A 136 10.76 5.20 6.62
N TYR A 137 10.87 5.98 5.54
CA TYR A 137 10.81 5.46 4.17
C TYR A 137 11.92 4.43 3.95
N ALA A 138 13.17 4.76 4.27
CA ALA A 138 14.29 3.85 4.10
C ALA A 138 14.11 2.55 4.90
N LYS A 139 13.61 2.64 6.15
CA LYS A 139 13.28 1.47 6.98
C LYS A 139 12.18 0.61 6.35
N ALA A 140 11.08 1.21 5.92
CA ALA A 140 9.95 0.50 5.30
C ALA A 140 10.37 -0.18 4.00
N GLU A 141 11.05 0.54 3.12
CA GLU A 141 11.58 0.01 1.86
C GLU A 141 12.54 -1.15 2.06
N SER A 142 13.43 -1.05 3.05
CA SER A 142 14.34 -2.12 3.40
C SER A 142 13.59 -3.37 3.88
N LYS A 143 12.61 -3.21 4.78
CA LYS A 143 11.79 -4.32 5.29
C LYS A 143 10.94 -4.97 4.19
N MET A 144 10.34 -4.18 3.31
CA MET A 144 9.53 -4.67 2.20
C MET A 144 10.34 -5.20 1.02
N GLY A 145 11.63 -4.86 0.95
CA GLY A 145 12.47 -5.25 -0.19
C GLY A 145 12.18 -4.47 -1.45
N VAL A 146 11.94 -3.16 -1.32
CA VAL A 146 11.62 -2.30 -2.45
C VAL A 146 12.79 -2.20 -3.42
N THR A 147 12.54 -2.55 -4.67
CA THR A 147 13.55 -2.51 -5.75
C THR A 147 13.95 -1.08 -6.09
N GLY A 148 15.22 -0.88 -6.41
CA GLY A 148 15.78 0.43 -6.72
C GLY A 148 16.07 1.29 -5.50
N THR A 149 15.95 0.74 -4.30
CA THR A 149 16.30 1.39 -3.02
C THR A 149 17.20 0.49 -2.19
N ASN A 150 17.93 1.03 -1.23
CA ASN A 150 18.76 0.27 -0.28
C ASN A 150 19.67 -0.79 -0.95
N GLY A 151 20.19 -0.53 -2.16
CA GLY A 151 21.02 -1.46 -2.90
C GLY A 151 20.29 -2.69 -3.45
N ILE A 152 18.97 -2.69 -3.44
CA ILE A 152 18.16 -3.77 -4.00
C ILE A 152 17.99 -3.51 -5.51
N PRO A 153 18.43 -4.43 -6.39
CA PRO A 153 18.36 -4.22 -7.82
C PRO A 153 16.92 -4.13 -8.33
N ARG A 154 16.70 -3.37 -9.39
CA ARG A 154 15.41 -3.32 -10.08
C ARG A 154 15.16 -4.63 -10.83
N LEU A 155 13.88 -4.97 -10.96
CA LEU A 155 13.47 -6.04 -11.86
C LEU A 155 13.72 -5.65 -13.33
N PRO A 156 14.05 -6.59 -14.20
CA PRO A 156 14.14 -6.34 -15.64
C PRO A 156 12.82 -5.76 -16.16
N GLY A 157 12.91 -4.74 -17.00
CA GLY A 157 11.73 -4.16 -17.64
C GLY A 157 11.08 -5.13 -18.63
N ASN A 158 9.75 -5.21 -18.60
CA ASN A 158 8.97 -5.94 -19.59
C ASN A 158 9.00 -5.24 -20.97
N ASN A 159 8.33 -5.81 -21.97
CA ASN A 159 8.32 -5.24 -23.32
C ASN A 159 7.71 -3.85 -23.38
N ASN A 160 6.65 -3.56 -22.61
CA ASN A 160 6.06 -2.23 -22.54
C ASN A 160 7.07 -1.19 -22.04
N TYR A 161 7.80 -1.55 -20.98
CA TYR A 161 8.88 -0.69 -20.48
C TYR A 161 9.97 -0.46 -21.53
N LYS A 162 10.38 -1.49 -22.27
CA LYS A 162 11.43 -1.36 -23.30
C LYS A 162 11.01 -0.40 -24.41
N VAL A 163 9.76 -0.45 -24.85
CA VAL A 163 9.21 0.48 -25.86
C VAL A 163 9.17 1.90 -25.30
N LEU A 164 8.65 2.09 -24.08
CA LEU A 164 8.63 3.39 -23.42
C LEU A 164 10.05 3.96 -23.24
N ALA A 165 11.00 3.14 -22.82
CA ALA A 165 12.39 3.53 -22.64
C ALA A 165 13.04 3.95 -23.97
N ALA A 166 12.75 3.25 -25.06
CA ALA A 166 13.21 3.64 -26.40
C ALA A 166 12.65 5.01 -26.82
N GLY A 167 11.36 5.25 -26.56
CA GLY A 167 10.73 6.55 -26.80
C GLY A 167 11.34 7.67 -25.94
N ALA A 168 11.53 7.43 -24.64
CA ALA A 168 12.15 8.38 -23.74
C ALA A 168 13.57 8.75 -24.20
N LYS A 169 14.36 7.76 -24.60
CA LYS A 169 15.70 7.99 -25.17
C LYS A 169 15.65 8.82 -26.45
N ALA A 170 14.72 8.52 -27.35
CA ALA A 170 14.56 9.28 -28.61
C ALA A 170 14.17 10.73 -28.35
N MET A 171 13.42 11.02 -27.28
CA MET A 171 13.04 12.36 -26.83
C MET A 171 14.15 13.08 -26.05
N GLY A 172 15.30 12.45 -25.81
CA GLY A 172 16.43 13.06 -25.11
C GLY A 172 16.37 12.98 -23.59
N TYR A 173 15.44 12.23 -23.00
CA TYR A 173 15.45 11.98 -21.55
C TYR A 173 16.71 11.21 -21.17
N LYS A 174 17.41 11.68 -20.15
CA LYS A 174 18.66 11.09 -19.66
C LYS A 174 18.43 10.09 -18.53
N GLU A 175 17.39 10.32 -17.73
CA GLU A 175 17.08 9.52 -16.57
C GLU A 175 15.67 8.93 -16.71
N PHE A 176 15.60 7.64 -16.83
CA PHE A 176 14.36 6.87 -16.83
C PHE A 176 14.66 5.45 -16.36
N HIS A 177 13.75 4.90 -15.58
CA HIS A 177 13.87 3.54 -15.06
C HIS A 177 12.50 2.97 -14.72
N SER A 178 12.43 1.65 -14.52
CA SER A 178 11.22 1.02 -13.98
C SER A 178 10.91 1.54 -12.57
N GLY A 179 9.64 1.57 -12.18
CA GLY A 179 9.20 2.02 -10.87
C GLY A 179 9.82 1.21 -9.72
N ASN A 180 9.83 1.80 -8.55
CA ASN A 180 10.19 1.10 -7.30
C ASN A 180 9.04 0.18 -6.91
N MET A 181 9.33 -1.10 -6.70
CA MET A 181 8.33 -2.12 -6.44
C MET A 181 8.73 -2.94 -5.20
N ALA A 182 7.80 -3.21 -4.30
CA ALA A 182 8.00 -4.13 -3.19
C ALA A 182 7.87 -5.60 -3.65
N ILE A 183 8.70 -5.96 -4.63
CA ILE A 183 8.74 -7.29 -5.25
C ILE A 183 10.17 -7.79 -5.18
N ASN A 184 10.38 -8.99 -4.65
CA ASN A 184 11.72 -9.56 -4.52
C ASN A 184 12.41 -9.69 -5.89
N SER A 185 13.38 -8.83 -6.19
CA SER A 185 14.23 -8.95 -7.38
C SER A 185 15.39 -9.93 -7.20
N ARG A 186 15.62 -10.37 -5.96
CA ARG A 186 16.57 -11.41 -5.58
C ARG A 186 16.05 -12.16 -4.36
N GLU A 187 16.56 -13.34 -4.12
CA GLU A 187 16.26 -14.08 -2.90
C GLU A 187 16.67 -13.28 -1.65
N ARG A 188 15.82 -13.24 -0.64
CA ARG A 188 16.05 -12.59 0.65
C ARG A 188 15.13 -13.15 1.73
N ASP A 189 15.61 -13.22 2.95
CA ASP A 189 14.81 -13.59 4.13
C ASP A 189 14.00 -14.90 3.93
N ASN A 190 14.60 -15.91 3.31
CA ASN A 190 13.98 -17.19 2.92
C ASN A 190 12.78 -17.04 1.95
N ARG A 191 12.70 -15.93 1.24
CA ARG A 191 11.72 -15.69 0.18
C ARG A 191 12.42 -15.70 -1.17
N GLY A 192 11.91 -16.50 -2.11
CA GLY A 192 12.44 -16.59 -3.47
C GLY A 192 12.33 -15.26 -4.23
N SER A 193 13.09 -15.14 -5.31
CA SER A 193 12.97 -14.03 -6.24
C SER A 193 11.69 -14.14 -7.08
N CYS A 194 11.17 -13.02 -7.53
CA CYS A 194 10.02 -12.95 -8.44
C CYS A 194 10.37 -13.64 -9.77
N GLN A 195 9.53 -14.57 -10.19
CA GLN A 195 9.68 -15.29 -11.45
C GLN A 195 9.07 -14.53 -12.64
N GLN A 196 8.44 -13.38 -12.40
CA GLN A 196 7.73 -12.57 -13.40
C GLN A 196 6.65 -13.33 -14.18
N ILE A 197 6.04 -14.31 -13.52
CA ILE A 197 4.90 -15.07 -14.01
C ILE A 197 3.74 -14.89 -13.03
N GLY A 198 2.53 -14.80 -13.55
CA GLY A 198 1.34 -14.66 -12.73
C GLY A 198 0.88 -13.21 -12.58
N PHE A 199 -0.10 -13.04 -11.72
CA PHE A 199 -0.85 -11.82 -11.50
C PHE A 199 -0.63 -11.30 -10.08
N CYS A 200 -0.30 -10.01 -9.93
CA CYS A 200 0.11 -9.43 -8.64
C CYS A 200 -1.04 -8.85 -7.80
N PHE A 201 -2.28 -8.98 -8.23
CA PHE A 201 -3.47 -8.52 -7.51
C PHE A 201 -4.21 -9.64 -6.77
N GLN A 202 -3.50 -10.62 -6.37
CA GLN A 202 -4.11 -11.80 -5.72
C GLN A 202 -4.32 -11.61 -4.25
#